data_2579c79373f79b2454f9f55a06cf7639
#
_entry.id   2579c79373f79b2454f9f55a06cf7639
#
_cell.length_a   1.000
_cell.length_b   1.000
_cell.length_c   1.000
_cell.angle_alpha   90.00
_cell.angle_beta   90.00
_cell.angle_gamma   90.00
#
_symmetry.space_group_name_H-M   'P 1'
#
loop_
_entity.id
_entity.type
_entity.pdbx_description
1 polymer ?
#
loop_
_entity_poly.entity_id
_entity_poly.type
_entity_poly.pdbx_seq_one_letter_code
_entity_poly.pdbx_strand_id
1 'polypeptide(L)'
;HIRIGRKEAESLKISLGAYWDLDQAPRVAETYGLSIVSGSPVKIAITAEDVAHAINPILYRIFKNIQDVLQRTPPALLAAIREQGIMLVGGVSQLKGIDELITRITGIAAKVAERPSYVNAIGAGASLNYINAFRDSLQDLH
;
A
#
# COMPACT_ATOMS: atom_id res chain seq x y z
N HIS A 1 -14.25 23.20 0.02
CA HIS A 1 -14.88 23.18 -1.33
C HIS A 1 -13.87 23.48 -2.46
N ILE A 2 -12.69 22.81 -2.41
CA ILE A 2 -11.66 22.93 -3.43
C ILE A 2 -11.45 21.55 -4.06
N ARG A 3 -11.41 21.48 -5.37
CA ARG A 3 -11.16 20.27 -6.14
C ARG A 3 -9.73 20.28 -6.67
N ILE A 4 -8.97 19.26 -6.34
CA ILE A 4 -7.63 19.01 -6.90
C ILE A 4 -7.67 17.94 -7.99
N GLY A 5 -6.73 18.01 -8.93
CA GLY A 5 -6.60 17.02 -9.99
C GLY A 5 -6.09 15.66 -9.47
N ARG A 6 -6.39 14.59 -10.20
CA ARG A 6 -5.98 13.24 -9.81
C ARG A 6 -4.44 13.08 -9.73
N LYS A 7 -3.70 13.70 -10.64
CA LYS A 7 -2.23 13.71 -10.63
C LYS A 7 -1.68 14.41 -9.39
N GLU A 8 -2.28 15.56 -9.06
CA GLU A 8 -1.93 16.35 -7.89
C GLU A 8 -2.19 15.57 -6.59
N ALA A 9 -3.36 14.93 -6.49
CA ALA A 9 -3.70 14.10 -5.36
C ALA A 9 -2.73 12.92 -5.19
N GLU A 10 -2.32 12.30 -6.28
CA GLU A 10 -1.31 11.22 -6.26
C GLU A 10 0.06 11.73 -5.81
N SER A 11 0.51 12.89 -6.32
CA SER A 11 1.75 13.52 -5.89
C SER A 11 1.74 13.85 -4.40
N LEU A 12 0.65 14.40 -3.88
CA LEU A 12 0.48 14.69 -2.47
C LEU A 12 0.52 13.40 -1.62
N LYS A 13 -0.17 12.35 -2.06
CA LYS A 13 -0.13 11.05 -1.40
C LYS A 13 1.29 10.49 -1.33
N ILE A 14 2.08 10.59 -2.39
CA ILE A 14 3.46 10.08 -2.43
C ILE A 14 4.38 10.92 -1.54
N SER A 15 4.24 12.24 -1.57
CA SER A 15 5.13 13.15 -0.83
C SER A 15 4.80 13.27 0.66
N LEU A 16 3.52 13.27 1.01
CA LEU A 16 3.02 13.48 2.37
C LEU A 16 2.43 12.22 3.00
N GLY A 17 2.10 11.21 2.19
CA GLY A 17 1.44 10.00 2.65
C GLY A 17 2.37 9.18 3.55
N ALA A 18 2.06 9.22 4.85
CA ALA A 18 2.60 8.33 5.84
C ALA A 18 1.45 7.96 6.78
N TYR A 19 1.41 6.72 7.17
CA TYR A 19 0.39 6.32 8.13
C TYR A 19 0.81 6.65 9.57
N TRP A 20 2.10 6.61 9.87
CA TRP A 20 2.54 6.42 11.25
C TRP A 20 3.40 7.55 11.84
N ASP A 21 3.92 8.45 11.07
CA ASP A 21 4.94 9.39 11.52
C ASP A 21 4.40 10.81 11.68
N LEU A 22 3.33 10.95 12.49
CA LEU A 22 2.77 12.26 12.85
C LEU A 22 3.65 13.00 13.87
N ASP A 23 4.62 12.33 14.50
CA ASP A 23 5.55 12.93 15.47
C ASP A 23 6.70 13.70 14.82
N GLN A 24 6.89 13.57 13.51
CA GLN A 24 7.81 14.43 12.77
C GLN A 24 7.11 15.73 12.37
N ALA A 25 7.90 16.83 12.33
CA ALA A 25 7.43 18.18 12.01
C ALA A 25 6.38 18.20 10.89
N PRO A 26 5.33 19.01 11.01
CA PRO A 26 4.21 19.00 10.08
C PRO A 26 4.72 19.19 8.65
N ARG A 27 4.66 18.12 7.86
CA ARG A 27 4.97 18.19 6.44
C ARG A 27 3.79 18.80 5.74
N VAL A 28 4.05 19.91 5.07
CA VAL A 28 3.06 20.66 4.31
C VAL A 28 3.53 20.75 2.87
N ALA A 29 2.65 20.52 1.94
CA ALA A 29 2.87 20.78 0.51
C ALA A 29 1.85 21.79 0.00
N GLU A 30 2.34 22.71 -0.82
CA GLU A 30 1.48 23.68 -1.50
C GLU A 30 1.11 23.15 -2.89
N THR A 31 -0.14 23.29 -3.25
CA THR A 31 -0.65 22.93 -4.58
C THR A 31 -1.73 23.88 -5.03
N TYR A 32 -2.17 23.75 -6.29
CA TYR A 32 -3.29 24.50 -6.82
C TYR A 32 -4.51 23.60 -6.97
N GLY A 33 -5.65 24.12 -6.54
CA GLY A 33 -6.95 23.50 -6.74
C GLY A 33 -7.92 24.46 -7.39
N LEU A 34 -9.04 23.93 -7.85
CA LEU A 34 -10.15 24.70 -8.38
C LEU A 34 -11.19 24.95 -7.29
N SER A 35 -11.45 26.19 -6.96
CA SER A 35 -12.58 26.53 -6.08
C SER A 35 -13.90 26.15 -6.76
N ILE A 36 -14.70 25.30 -6.09
CA ILE A 36 -16.02 24.89 -6.62
C ILE A 36 -17.00 26.08 -6.59
N VAL A 37 -16.77 27.06 -5.73
CA VAL A 37 -17.65 28.20 -5.54
C VAL A 37 -17.38 29.28 -6.59
N SER A 38 -16.10 29.63 -6.79
CA SER A 38 -15.71 30.72 -7.69
C SER A 38 -15.32 30.29 -9.10
N GLY A 39 -15.06 28.98 -9.29
CA GLY A 39 -14.50 28.45 -10.54
C GLY A 39 -13.06 28.87 -10.81
N SER A 40 -12.39 29.52 -9.87
CA SER A 40 -11.03 30.06 -10.04
C SER A 40 -9.98 29.16 -9.43
N PRO A 41 -8.73 29.14 -9.97
CA PRO A 41 -7.60 28.48 -9.34
C PRO A 41 -7.27 29.14 -7.99
N VAL A 42 -7.05 28.31 -6.97
CA VAL A 42 -6.69 28.76 -5.62
C VAL A 42 -5.48 27.96 -5.15
N LYS A 43 -4.50 28.66 -4.58
CA LYS A 43 -3.36 28.02 -3.92
C LYS A 43 -3.79 27.53 -2.54
N ILE A 44 -3.48 26.30 -2.21
CA ILE A 44 -3.80 25.66 -0.94
C ILE A 44 -2.58 24.97 -0.35
N ALA A 45 -2.51 24.93 0.95
CA ALA A 45 -1.55 24.14 1.71
C ALA A 45 -2.26 22.86 2.20
N ILE A 46 -1.66 21.72 1.95
CA ILE A 46 -2.14 20.40 2.38
C ILE A 46 -1.13 19.82 3.36
N THR A 47 -1.62 19.35 4.48
CA THR A 47 -0.80 18.73 5.52
C THR A 47 -0.72 17.21 5.36
N ALA A 48 0.28 16.59 5.98
CA ALA A 48 0.35 15.12 6.06
C ALA A 48 -0.88 14.53 6.77
N GLU A 49 -1.44 15.25 7.73
CA GLU A 49 -2.65 14.87 8.44
C GLU A 49 -3.88 14.84 7.52
N ASP A 50 -4.04 15.84 6.65
CA ASP A 50 -5.12 15.86 5.66
C ASP A 50 -5.04 14.65 4.74
N VAL A 51 -3.83 14.30 4.29
CA VAL A 51 -3.60 13.11 3.47
C VAL A 51 -3.88 11.83 4.25
N ALA A 52 -3.42 11.73 5.49
CA ALA A 52 -3.69 10.57 6.36
C ALA A 52 -5.20 10.38 6.57
N HIS A 53 -5.94 11.45 6.87
CA HIS A 53 -7.39 11.38 6.98
C HIS A 53 -8.09 10.88 5.72
N ALA A 54 -7.60 11.28 4.55
CA ALA A 54 -8.15 10.85 3.27
C ALA A 54 -7.88 9.36 2.96
N ILE A 55 -6.70 8.82 3.33
CA ILE A 55 -6.31 7.44 3.02
C ILE A 55 -6.71 6.42 4.08
N ASN A 56 -6.86 6.83 5.34
CA ASN A 56 -7.17 5.96 6.48
C ASN A 56 -8.38 5.03 6.27
N PRO A 57 -9.52 5.48 5.73
CA PRO A 57 -10.66 4.59 5.50
C PRO A 57 -10.35 3.43 4.55
N ILE A 58 -9.48 3.69 3.56
CA ILE A 58 -9.06 2.66 2.58
C ILE A 58 -8.08 1.70 3.24
N LEU A 59 -7.11 2.22 3.99
CA LEU A 59 -6.15 1.40 4.73
C LEU A 59 -6.84 0.49 5.74
N TYR A 60 -7.82 1.02 6.46
CA TYR A 60 -8.63 0.22 7.41
C TYR A 60 -9.29 -0.98 6.73
N ARG A 61 -9.85 -0.79 5.53
CA ARG A 61 -10.44 -1.89 4.76
C ARG A 61 -9.41 -2.94 4.35
N ILE A 62 -8.21 -2.50 3.96
CA ILE A 62 -7.10 -3.41 3.61
C ILE A 62 -6.71 -4.24 4.84
N PHE A 63 -6.54 -3.59 5.99
CA PHE A 63 -6.15 -4.27 7.23
C PHE A 63 -7.21 -5.27 7.69
N LYS A 64 -8.48 -4.89 7.62
CA LYS A 64 -9.58 -5.81 7.93
C LYS A 64 -9.55 -7.04 7.03
N ASN A 65 -9.33 -6.86 5.73
CA ASN A 65 -9.23 -7.99 4.80
C ASN A 65 -8.04 -8.91 5.13
N ILE A 66 -6.88 -8.34 5.50
CA ILE A 66 -5.72 -9.14 5.94
C ILE A 66 -6.09 -9.97 7.19
N GLN A 67 -6.71 -9.35 8.19
CA GLN A 67 -7.14 -10.06 9.41
C GLN A 67 -8.15 -11.17 9.09
N ASP A 68 -9.13 -10.89 8.23
CA ASP A 68 -10.15 -11.87 7.83
C ASP A 68 -9.52 -13.08 7.11
N VAL A 69 -8.50 -12.86 6.27
CA VAL A 69 -7.76 -13.95 5.61
C VAL A 69 -6.99 -14.76 6.64
N LEU A 70 -6.26 -14.12 7.56
CA LEU A 70 -5.49 -14.81 8.59
C LEU A 70 -6.40 -15.63 9.52
N GLN A 71 -7.57 -15.12 9.89
CA GLN A 71 -8.55 -15.83 10.73
C GLN A 71 -9.11 -17.09 10.06
N ARG A 72 -9.22 -17.10 8.73
CA ARG A 72 -9.70 -18.25 7.95
C ARG A 72 -8.59 -19.21 7.57
N THR A 73 -7.33 -18.85 7.83
CA THR A 73 -6.16 -19.67 7.48
C THR A 73 -6.04 -20.85 8.48
N PRO A 74 -5.87 -22.08 7.99
CA PRO A 74 -5.66 -23.24 8.85
C PRO A 74 -4.44 -23.06 9.77
N PRO A 75 -4.49 -23.56 11.02
CA PRO A 75 -3.43 -23.35 12.01
C PRO A 75 -2.02 -23.74 11.56
N ALA A 76 -1.89 -24.82 10.79
CA ALA A 76 -0.61 -25.28 10.26
C ALA A 76 0.02 -24.27 9.29
N LEU A 77 -0.79 -23.67 8.41
CA LEU A 77 -0.33 -22.63 7.48
C LEU A 77 -0.06 -21.30 8.20
N LEU A 78 -0.88 -20.98 9.21
CA LEU A 78 -0.67 -19.78 10.01
C LEU A 78 0.67 -19.82 10.76
N ALA A 79 1.10 -21.00 11.23
CA ALA A 79 2.42 -21.17 11.83
C ALA A 79 3.55 -20.85 10.84
N ALA A 80 3.47 -21.37 9.61
CA ALA A 80 4.44 -21.08 8.55
C ALA A 80 4.44 -19.60 8.16
N ILE A 81 3.26 -18.93 8.07
CA ILE A 81 3.16 -17.52 7.79
C ILE A 81 3.82 -16.67 8.90
N ARG A 82 3.66 -17.07 10.16
CA ARG A 82 4.31 -16.39 11.29
C ARG A 82 5.82 -16.46 11.24
N GLU A 83 6.36 -17.58 10.79
CA GLU A 83 7.80 -17.80 10.66
C GLU A 83 8.38 -17.02 9.47
N GLN A 84 7.72 -17.07 8.32
CA GLN A 84 8.20 -16.44 7.09
C GLN A 84 7.88 -14.95 7.00
N GLY A 85 6.82 -14.49 7.65
CA GLY A 85 6.34 -13.11 7.58
C GLY A 85 5.44 -12.82 6.37
N ILE A 86 5.06 -11.54 6.24
CA ILE A 86 4.21 -11.04 5.17
C ILE A 86 5.04 -10.14 4.25
N MET A 87 5.10 -10.47 2.97
CA MET A 87 5.75 -9.64 1.97
C MET A 87 4.75 -8.66 1.35
N LEU A 88 5.07 -7.37 1.41
CA LEU A 88 4.24 -6.30 0.84
C LEU A 88 4.76 -5.90 -0.53
N VAL A 89 3.87 -5.88 -1.52
CA VAL A 89 4.19 -5.53 -2.91
C VAL A 89 3.18 -4.52 -3.47
N GLY A 90 3.52 -3.91 -4.60
CA GLY A 90 2.68 -2.90 -5.25
C GLY A 90 2.91 -1.48 -4.74
N GLY A 91 2.26 -0.50 -5.37
CA GLY A 91 2.50 0.93 -5.07
C GLY A 91 2.07 1.35 -3.66
N VAL A 92 1.00 0.76 -3.13
CA VAL A 92 0.49 1.09 -1.78
C VAL A 92 1.46 0.67 -0.69
N SER A 93 2.23 -0.39 -0.89
CA SER A 93 3.24 -0.84 0.07
C SER A 93 4.37 0.16 0.31
N GLN A 94 4.49 1.18 -0.53
CA GLN A 94 5.49 2.25 -0.38
C GLN A 94 5.04 3.38 0.56
N LEU A 95 3.81 3.34 1.07
CA LEU A 95 3.39 4.27 2.11
C LEU A 95 4.24 4.04 3.36
N LYS A 96 4.82 5.13 3.87
CA LYS A 96 5.69 5.06 5.05
C LYS A 96 4.95 4.45 6.25
N GLY A 97 5.59 3.50 6.93
CA GLY A 97 5.08 2.87 8.14
C GLY A 97 3.97 1.83 7.93
N ILE A 98 3.63 1.48 6.69
CA ILE A 98 2.58 0.48 6.42
C ILE A 98 3.00 -0.92 6.89
N ASP A 99 4.25 -1.26 6.76
CA ASP A 99 4.85 -2.52 7.22
C ASP A 99 4.83 -2.64 8.74
N GLU A 100 5.22 -1.58 9.45
CA GLU A 100 5.14 -1.52 10.90
C GLU A 100 3.70 -1.65 11.39
N LEU A 101 2.78 -0.98 10.71
CA LEU A 101 1.37 -1.03 11.05
C LEU A 101 0.79 -2.42 10.84
N ILE A 102 1.06 -3.07 9.70
CA ILE A 102 0.60 -4.44 9.44
C ILE A 102 1.20 -5.38 10.47
N THR A 103 2.48 -5.25 10.78
CA THR A 103 3.14 -6.03 11.84
C THR A 103 2.43 -5.86 13.18
N ARG A 104 2.08 -4.64 13.57
CA ARG A 104 1.38 -4.35 14.82
C ARG A 104 -0.03 -4.95 14.86
N ILE A 105 -0.78 -4.83 13.77
CA ILE A 105 -2.17 -5.30 13.71
C ILE A 105 -2.26 -6.83 13.66
N THR A 106 -1.33 -7.48 12.96
CA THR A 106 -1.37 -8.94 12.74
C THR A 106 -0.53 -9.71 13.73
N GLY A 107 0.45 -9.08 14.38
CA GLY A 107 1.48 -9.77 15.17
C GLY A 107 2.45 -10.59 14.32
N ILE A 108 2.46 -10.40 12.99
CA ILE A 108 3.32 -11.11 12.03
C ILE A 108 4.22 -10.08 11.37
N ALA A 109 5.53 -10.36 11.32
CA ALA A 109 6.48 -9.46 10.69
C ALA A 109 6.12 -9.19 9.23
N ALA A 110 5.94 -7.92 8.86
CA ALA A 110 5.69 -7.51 7.49
C ALA A 110 6.90 -6.74 6.94
N LYS A 111 7.23 -6.96 5.67
CA LYS A 111 8.35 -6.30 5.00
C LYS A 111 7.93 -5.85 3.60
N VAL A 112 8.38 -4.66 3.21
CA VAL A 112 8.21 -4.18 1.84
C VAL A 112 9.28 -4.82 0.95
N ALA A 113 8.86 -5.36 -0.19
CA ALA A 113 9.77 -5.95 -1.17
C ALA A 113 10.69 -4.90 -1.79
N GLU A 114 11.86 -5.32 -2.25
CA GLU A 114 12.67 -4.48 -3.13
C GLU A 114 11.89 -4.21 -4.42
N ARG A 115 11.89 -2.93 -4.87
CA ARG A 115 11.15 -2.48 -6.07
C ARG A 115 9.68 -2.94 -6.08
N PRO A 116 8.91 -2.63 -5.05
CA PRO A 116 7.61 -3.27 -4.79
C PRO A 116 6.60 -3.10 -5.93
N SER A 117 6.70 -2.02 -6.72
CA SER A 117 5.86 -1.78 -7.90
C SER A 117 6.17 -2.70 -9.08
N TYR A 118 7.37 -3.31 -9.10
CA TYR A 118 7.84 -4.12 -10.24
C TYR A 118 7.95 -5.61 -9.93
N VAL A 119 7.72 -6.03 -8.68
CA VAL A 119 7.89 -7.43 -8.25
C VAL A 119 7.12 -8.41 -9.13
N ASN A 120 5.88 -8.09 -9.50
CA ASN A 120 5.07 -8.96 -10.35
C ASN A 120 5.66 -9.11 -11.76
N ALA A 121 6.14 -8.01 -12.34
CA ALA A 121 6.78 -8.05 -13.66
C ALA A 121 8.12 -8.80 -13.63
N ILE A 122 8.92 -8.56 -12.59
CA ILE A 122 10.20 -9.27 -12.38
C ILE A 122 9.94 -10.76 -12.16
N GLY A 123 8.96 -11.13 -11.33
CA GLY A 123 8.58 -12.51 -11.08
C GLY A 123 8.06 -13.21 -12.33
N ALA A 124 7.22 -12.56 -13.12
CA ALA A 124 6.75 -13.08 -14.40
C ALA A 124 7.91 -13.29 -15.38
N GLY A 125 8.86 -12.36 -15.46
CA GLY A 125 10.06 -12.51 -16.28
C GLY A 125 10.94 -13.67 -15.81
N ALA A 126 11.16 -13.79 -14.50
CA ALA A 126 11.93 -14.89 -13.92
C ALA A 126 11.29 -16.26 -14.15
N SER A 127 9.94 -16.34 -14.13
CA SER A 127 9.21 -17.59 -14.35
C SER A 127 9.41 -18.16 -15.76
N LEU A 128 9.75 -17.33 -16.74
CA LEU A 128 10.06 -17.80 -18.10
C LEU A 128 11.27 -18.74 -18.14
N ASN A 129 12.22 -18.59 -17.21
CA ASN A 129 13.38 -19.49 -17.11
C ASN A 129 12.99 -20.89 -16.59
N TYR A 130 11.81 -21.03 -16.00
CA TYR A 130 11.29 -22.28 -15.43
C TYR A 130 10.01 -22.76 -16.13
N ILE A 131 9.76 -22.29 -17.36
CA ILE A 131 8.51 -22.54 -18.09
C ILE A 131 8.20 -24.02 -18.25
N ASN A 132 9.21 -24.86 -18.45
CA ASN A 132 9.04 -26.31 -18.60
C ASN A 132 8.57 -26.95 -17.26
N ALA A 133 9.15 -26.57 -16.13
CA ALA A 133 8.73 -27.04 -14.80
C ALA A 133 7.30 -26.62 -14.47
N PHE A 134 6.92 -25.38 -14.81
CA PHE A 134 5.54 -24.90 -14.63
C PHE A 134 4.54 -25.60 -15.54
N ARG A 135 4.93 -25.94 -16.78
CA ARG A 135 4.07 -26.63 -17.75
C ARG A 135 3.69 -28.03 -17.26
N ASP A 136 4.65 -28.75 -16.68
CA ASP A 136 4.41 -30.07 -16.12
C ASP A 136 3.45 -30.00 -14.92
N SER A 137 3.63 -29.02 -14.02
CA SER A 137 2.73 -28.79 -12.88
C SER A 137 1.31 -28.36 -13.28
N LEU A 138 1.12 -27.71 -14.43
CA LEU A 138 -0.19 -27.30 -14.91
C LEU A 138 -0.96 -28.44 -15.61
N GLN A 139 -0.26 -29.46 -16.11
CA GLN A 139 -0.88 -30.65 -16.69
C GLN A 139 -1.50 -31.57 -15.65
N ASP A 140 -1.01 -31.53 -14.42
CA ASP A 140 -1.55 -32.32 -13.28
C ASP A 140 -2.82 -31.70 -12.66
N LEU A 141 -3.29 -30.54 -13.14
CA LEU A 141 -4.48 -29.84 -12.65
C LEU A 141 -5.76 -30.08 -13.48
N HIS A 142 -5.69 -30.99 -14.48
CA HIS A 142 -6.82 -31.46 -15.30
C HIS A 142 -7.02 -32.95 -15.12
#